data_903d13e79ac4260485cb551b4f8e3c4c
#
_entry.id   903d13e79ac4260485cb551b4f8e3c4c
#
_cell.length_a   1.000
_cell.length_b   1.000
_cell.length_c   1.000
_cell.angle_alpha   90.00
_cell.angle_beta   90.00
_cell.angle_gamma   90.00
#
_symmetry.space_group_name_H-M   'P 1'
#
loop_
_entity.id
_entity.type
_entity.pdbx_description
1 polymer ?
#
loop_
_entity_poly.entity_id
_entity_poly.type
_entity_poly.pdbx_seq_one_letter_code
_entity_poly.pdbx_strand_id
1 'polypeptide(L)'
;VEEPTVGDDDIINANARASMSDDGDGTEDEVTEQTKEPETEEQAVKPMTEAEVMANAISKYTFDQGELIYWPVSGTVTLGYNMDSTVYFKTLGMYKCSPGMVVASDVGTKVCAAVSGVVVDVAENTETGLTVRVAAGNGYEMTTGMLSDVNVKIGDTVTAGQLLGTVAEPTAYYKE
;
A
#
# COMPACT_ATOMS: atom_id res chain seq x y z
N VAL A 1 46.44 -26.81 0.08
CA VAL A 1 47.55 -25.95 -0.25
C VAL A 1 47.00 -24.60 -0.54
N GLU A 2 47.15 -23.79 0.43
CA GLU A 2 47.43 -22.37 0.61
C GLU A 2 46.29 -21.37 0.41
N GLU A 3 45.80 -20.90 1.59
CA GLU A 3 45.52 -19.49 1.81
C GLU A 3 46.82 -18.67 1.73
N PRO A 4 46.78 -17.38 1.48
CA PRO A 4 46.92 -16.44 2.58
C PRO A 4 46.09 -15.15 2.49
N THR A 5 45.60 -14.71 3.61
CA THR A 5 45.99 -13.59 4.52
C THR A 5 45.70 -12.16 4.09
N VAL A 6 44.80 -11.57 4.83
CA VAL A 6 44.87 -10.35 5.65
C VAL A 6 45.48 -9.08 5.04
N GLY A 7 44.75 -7.99 5.14
CA GLY A 7 45.20 -6.63 5.03
C GLY A 7 44.18 -5.69 5.68
N ASP A 8 44.29 -5.53 6.99
CA ASP A 8 43.84 -4.36 7.73
C ASP A 8 44.58 -3.16 7.22
N ASP A 9 43.92 -2.02 7.12
CA ASP A 9 44.52 -0.75 7.43
C ASP A 9 43.46 0.28 7.80
N ASP A 10 43.45 0.55 9.09
CA ASP A 10 43.08 1.77 9.80
C ASP A 10 43.50 3.03 9.08
N ILE A 11 42.70 4.09 9.20
CA ILE A 11 43.19 5.47 9.45
C ILE A 11 42.01 6.30 10.00
N ILE A 12 41.89 6.43 11.30
CA ILE A 12 42.31 7.51 12.17
C ILE A 12 41.69 8.88 11.86
N ASN A 13 40.83 9.22 12.76
CA ASN A 13 40.39 10.49 13.26
C ASN A 13 41.50 11.48 13.51
N ALA A 14 41.37 12.71 13.06
CA ALA A 14 42.14 13.82 13.58
C ALA A 14 41.30 15.07 13.75
N ASN A 15 40.90 15.25 14.99
CA ASN A 15 40.42 16.47 15.59
C ASN A 15 41.63 17.37 15.90
N ALA A 16 41.63 18.62 15.49
CA ALA A 16 42.59 19.61 15.98
C ALA A 16 41.92 20.95 16.20
N ARG A 17 41.89 21.29 17.45
CA ARG A 17 41.57 22.51 18.14
C ARG A 17 42.77 23.43 18.10
N ALA A 18 42.56 24.75 17.92
CA ALA A 18 43.34 25.83 18.52
C ALA A 18 42.59 27.15 18.29
N SER A 19 42.40 27.80 19.16
CA SER A 19 42.17 28.81 20.16
C SER A 19 43.13 30.00 20.04
N MET A 20 42.57 31.16 20.47
CA MET A 20 43.21 32.38 21.00
C MET A 20 43.57 33.43 19.95
N SER A 21 43.08 34.59 20.09
CA SER A 21 42.90 35.75 20.99
C SER A 21 43.59 36.92 20.29
N ASP A 22 43.11 38.12 20.25
CA ASP A 22 43.08 39.12 21.29
C ASP A 22 42.87 40.52 20.63
N ASP A 23 42.12 41.37 21.32
CA ASP A 23 42.15 42.82 21.44
C ASP A 23 42.17 43.80 20.25
N GLY A 24 41.29 44.82 20.41
CA GLY A 24 41.51 46.15 19.90
C GLY A 24 40.27 46.98 19.58
N ASP A 25 39.66 47.53 20.57
CA ASP A 25 39.19 48.91 20.78
C ASP A 25 38.88 49.82 19.57
N GLY A 26 37.70 50.46 19.60
CA GLY A 26 37.58 51.81 19.06
C GLY A 26 36.33 52.18 18.26
N THR A 27 35.41 52.84 18.96
CA THR A 27 34.56 54.00 18.52
C THR A 27 33.39 53.80 17.57
N GLU A 28 32.24 54.08 18.17
CA GLU A 28 30.97 54.69 17.73
C GLU A 28 30.91 55.23 16.29
N ASP A 29 29.87 54.77 15.57
CA ASP A 29 28.96 55.68 14.85
C ASP A 29 27.64 55.00 14.55
N GLU A 30 26.59 55.70 14.91
CA GLU A 30 25.17 55.42 14.82
C GLU A 30 24.72 55.56 13.36
N VAL A 31 24.25 54.49 12.70
CA VAL A 31 23.36 54.57 11.54
C VAL A 31 22.26 53.53 11.63
N THR A 32 21.09 54.01 11.96
CA THR A 32 19.80 53.31 11.89
C THR A 32 19.54 52.86 10.49
N GLU A 33 19.62 51.59 10.20
CA GLU A 33 19.01 51.01 8.99
C GLU A 33 18.12 49.84 9.36
N GLN A 34 16.83 50.05 9.20
CA GLN A 34 15.78 49.09 9.39
C GLN A 34 15.95 47.95 8.37
N THR A 35 16.54 46.87 8.77
CA THR A 35 16.48 45.62 8.02
C THR A 35 15.21 44.90 8.41
N LYS A 36 14.25 44.96 7.51
CA LYS A 36 13.04 44.17 7.48
C LYS A 36 13.44 42.67 7.50
N GLU A 37 13.21 42.00 8.60
CA GLU A 37 13.16 40.54 8.66
C GLU A 37 12.08 40.05 7.71
N PRO A 38 12.35 39.03 6.86
CA PRO A 38 11.29 38.35 6.18
C PRO A 38 10.56 37.48 7.20
N GLU A 39 9.33 37.86 7.52
CA GLU A 39 8.37 36.98 8.17
C GLU A 39 8.28 35.70 7.34
N THR A 40 8.93 34.66 7.77
CA THR A 40 8.63 33.30 7.36
C THR A 40 7.24 33.00 7.94
N GLU A 41 6.23 33.13 7.12
CA GLU A 41 4.90 32.57 7.41
C GLU A 41 5.10 31.07 7.62
N GLU A 42 5.22 30.66 8.84
CA GLU A 42 5.02 29.28 9.29
C GLU A 42 3.55 28.95 9.04
N GLN A 43 3.25 28.50 7.82
CA GLN A 43 1.95 27.94 7.50
C GLN A 43 1.75 26.75 8.43
N ALA A 44 0.95 26.96 9.45
CA ALA A 44 0.45 25.91 10.33
C ALA A 44 -0.21 24.85 9.45
N VAL A 45 0.51 23.76 9.18
CA VAL A 45 0.00 22.60 8.45
C VAL A 45 -1.09 22.02 9.33
N LYS A 46 -2.34 22.28 8.96
CA LYS A 46 -3.51 21.66 9.59
C LYS A 46 -3.31 20.16 9.52
N PRO A 47 -3.42 19.42 10.63
CA PRO A 47 -3.28 17.97 10.58
C PRO A 47 -4.34 17.41 9.61
N MET A 48 -3.88 16.70 8.58
CA MET A 48 -4.75 16.05 7.60
C MET A 48 -5.56 14.97 8.31
N THR A 49 -6.83 14.86 7.96
CA THR A 49 -7.67 13.76 8.43
C THR A 49 -7.24 12.43 7.79
N GLU A 50 -7.55 11.30 8.43
CA GLU A 50 -7.24 9.97 7.88
C GLU A 50 -7.81 9.79 6.46
N ALA A 51 -8.99 10.34 6.20
CA ALA A 51 -9.62 10.33 4.88
C ALA A 51 -8.82 11.11 3.83
N GLU A 52 -8.26 12.27 4.19
CA GLU A 52 -7.42 13.08 3.30
C GLU A 52 -6.07 12.40 3.03
N VAL A 53 -5.49 11.76 4.04
CA VAL A 53 -4.25 10.97 3.88
C VAL A 53 -4.49 9.81 2.92
N MET A 54 -5.61 9.10 3.08
CA MET A 54 -5.98 7.99 2.20
C MET A 54 -6.26 8.47 0.77
N ALA A 55 -7.02 9.54 0.59
CA ALA A 55 -7.29 10.14 -0.73
C ALA A 55 -6.00 10.55 -1.44
N ASN A 56 -5.06 11.17 -0.72
CA ASN A 56 -3.73 11.50 -1.24
C ASN A 56 -2.88 10.27 -1.59
N ALA A 57 -3.01 9.20 -0.83
CA ALA A 57 -2.33 7.95 -1.15
C ALA A 57 -2.89 7.32 -2.44
N ILE A 58 -4.23 7.29 -2.58
CA ILE A 58 -4.91 6.75 -3.77
C ILE A 58 -4.60 7.57 -5.02
N SER A 59 -4.50 8.89 -4.92
CA SER A 59 -4.23 9.78 -6.06
C SER A 59 -2.87 9.54 -6.74
N LYS A 60 -1.97 8.80 -6.10
CA LYS A 60 -0.68 8.39 -6.66
C LYS A 60 -0.80 7.22 -7.63
N TYR A 61 -1.92 6.54 -7.61
CA TYR A 61 -2.20 5.39 -8.47
C TYR A 61 -3.14 5.79 -9.58
N THR A 62 -2.88 5.29 -10.77
CA THR A 62 -3.72 5.50 -11.96
C THR A 62 -3.88 4.14 -12.60
N PHE A 63 -5.10 3.61 -12.60
CA PHE A 63 -5.44 2.38 -13.31
C PHE A 63 -6.35 2.73 -14.48
N ASP A 64 -6.05 2.22 -15.66
CA ASP A 64 -6.84 2.46 -16.87
C ASP A 64 -7.36 1.16 -17.48
N GLN A 65 -8.48 1.25 -18.21
CA GLN A 65 -9.02 0.12 -18.97
C GLN A 65 -7.99 -0.38 -19.99
N GLY A 66 -7.61 -1.63 -19.87
CA GLY A 66 -6.60 -2.26 -20.72
C GLY A 66 -5.25 -2.46 -20.08
N GLU A 67 -5.04 -1.97 -18.85
CA GLU A 67 -3.89 -2.36 -18.06
C GLU A 67 -3.93 -3.83 -17.68
N LEU A 68 -2.74 -4.42 -17.54
CA LEU A 68 -2.60 -5.83 -17.17
C LEU A 68 -2.92 -6.01 -15.68
N ILE A 69 -3.86 -6.89 -15.41
CA ILE A 69 -4.21 -7.34 -14.06
C ILE A 69 -3.36 -8.57 -13.74
N TYR A 70 -2.71 -8.57 -12.59
CA TYR A 70 -1.98 -9.73 -12.09
C TYR A 70 -2.98 -10.81 -11.66
N TRP A 71 -2.75 -12.07 -12.05
CA TRP A 71 -3.63 -13.17 -11.67
C TRP A 71 -3.49 -13.44 -10.16
N PRO A 72 -4.55 -13.29 -9.35
CA PRO A 72 -4.42 -13.24 -7.89
C PRO A 72 -4.10 -14.58 -7.25
N VAL A 73 -4.52 -15.69 -7.85
CA VAL A 73 -4.38 -17.04 -7.27
C VAL A 73 -4.26 -18.09 -8.36
N SER A 74 -3.45 -19.10 -8.15
CA SER A 74 -3.39 -20.27 -9.04
C SER A 74 -4.63 -21.13 -8.81
N GLY A 75 -5.41 -21.40 -9.87
CA GLY A 75 -6.64 -22.19 -9.77
C GLY A 75 -7.43 -22.25 -11.07
N THR A 76 -8.62 -22.82 -10.99
CA THR A 76 -9.54 -22.96 -12.12
C THR A 76 -10.73 -22.03 -11.94
N VAL A 77 -11.09 -21.26 -12.97
CA VAL A 77 -12.31 -20.45 -12.96
C VAL A 77 -13.52 -21.37 -12.98
N THR A 78 -14.29 -21.37 -11.91
CA THR A 78 -15.53 -22.16 -11.78
C THR A 78 -16.77 -21.34 -12.13
N LEU A 79 -16.71 -20.02 -11.88
CA LEU A 79 -17.79 -19.10 -12.20
C LEU A 79 -17.20 -17.82 -12.80
N GLY A 80 -17.59 -17.48 -14.01
CA GLY A 80 -17.19 -16.22 -14.66
C GLY A 80 -18.10 -15.05 -14.29
N TYR A 81 -17.60 -13.83 -14.51
CA TYR A 81 -18.43 -12.63 -14.46
C TYR A 81 -19.58 -12.73 -15.49
N ASN A 82 -20.80 -12.53 -15.04
CA ASN A 82 -21.98 -12.52 -15.89
C ASN A 82 -23.09 -11.67 -15.26
N MET A 83 -23.33 -10.50 -15.83
CA MET A 83 -24.42 -9.60 -15.42
C MET A 83 -25.54 -9.53 -16.43
N ASP A 84 -25.33 -10.09 -17.63
CA ASP A 84 -26.34 -10.07 -18.72
C ASP A 84 -27.33 -11.23 -18.59
N SER A 85 -26.91 -12.32 -17.93
CA SER A 85 -27.75 -13.47 -17.69
C SER A 85 -27.53 -14.07 -16.31
N THR A 86 -28.51 -14.82 -15.81
CA THR A 86 -28.41 -15.46 -14.50
C THR A 86 -27.71 -16.81 -14.61
N VAL A 87 -26.92 -17.13 -13.60
CA VAL A 87 -26.27 -18.43 -13.38
C VAL A 87 -26.97 -19.14 -12.21
N TYR A 88 -27.12 -20.45 -12.29
CA TYR A 88 -27.68 -21.21 -11.20
C TYR A 88 -26.65 -21.49 -10.11
N PHE A 89 -26.91 -20.98 -8.91
CA PHE A 89 -26.12 -21.26 -7.72
C PHE A 89 -26.69 -22.50 -7.02
N LYS A 90 -26.01 -23.63 -7.15
CA LYS A 90 -26.47 -24.92 -6.61
C LYS A 90 -26.67 -24.89 -5.11
N THR A 91 -25.76 -24.27 -4.37
CA THR A 91 -25.77 -24.14 -2.91
C THR A 91 -26.96 -23.32 -2.41
N LEU A 92 -27.38 -22.32 -3.17
CA LEU A 92 -28.52 -21.46 -2.84
C LEU A 92 -29.83 -21.91 -3.43
N GLY A 93 -29.79 -22.86 -4.40
CA GLY A 93 -30.96 -23.31 -5.12
C GLY A 93 -31.66 -22.24 -5.96
N MET A 94 -30.92 -21.19 -6.38
CA MET A 94 -31.50 -20.03 -7.09
C MET A 94 -30.64 -19.54 -8.23
N TYR A 95 -31.25 -18.76 -9.11
CA TYR A 95 -30.60 -18.07 -10.21
C TYR A 95 -30.20 -16.64 -9.76
N LYS A 96 -28.94 -16.29 -9.91
CA LYS A 96 -28.41 -14.94 -9.64
C LYS A 96 -27.45 -14.51 -10.75
N CYS A 97 -27.28 -13.20 -10.96
CA CYS A 97 -26.17 -12.69 -11.74
C CYS A 97 -24.86 -12.89 -10.97
N SER A 98 -23.76 -13.08 -11.70
CA SER A 98 -22.42 -13.21 -11.10
C SER A 98 -21.65 -11.90 -11.27
N PRO A 99 -21.56 -11.05 -10.24
CA PRO A 99 -20.89 -9.77 -10.33
C PRO A 99 -19.36 -9.87 -10.25
N GLY A 100 -18.84 -11.08 -10.07
CA GLY A 100 -17.41 -11.35 -9.96
C GLY A 100 -17.04 -12.69 -10.59
N MET A 101 -15.75 -12.95 -10.61
CA MET A 101 -15.18 -14.22 -11.03
C MET A 101 -14.82 -15.06 -9.82
N VAL A 102 -15.17 -16.33 -9.81
CA VAL A 102 -14.80 -17.29 -8.76
C VAL A 102 -13.75 -18.24 -9.29
N VAL A 103 -12.64 -18.32 -8.57
CA VAL A 103 -11.52 -19.22 -8.87
C VAL A 103 -11.42 -20.27 -7.78
N ALA A 104 -11.58 -21.53 -8.14
CA ALA A 104 -11.35 -22.65 -7.23
C ALA A 104 -9.84 -22.90 -7.07
N SER A 105 -9.41 -23.00 -5.83
CA SER A 105 -8.03 -23.29 -5.44
C SER A 105 -8.01 -24.02 -4.09
N ASP A 106 -6.90 -24.66 -3.76
CA ASP A 106 -6.74 -25.33 -2.49
C ASP A 106 -6.70 -24.33 -1.33
N VAL A 107 -7.34 -24.67 -0.20
CA VAL A 107 -7.30 -23.89 1.04
C VAL A 107 -5.85 -23.69 1.47
N GLY A 108 -5.50 -22.46 1.88
CA GLY A 108 -4.13 -22.10 2.24
C GLY A 108 -3.26 -21.67 1.05
N THR A 109 -3.74 -21.75 -0.19
CA THR A 109 -3.01 -21.22 -1.36
C THR A 109 -2.84 -19.70 -1.22
N LYS A 110 -1.66 -19.20 -1.59
CA LYS A 110 -1.34 -17.76 -1.54
C LYS A 110 -2.20 -16.95 -2.50
N VAL A 111 -2.77 -15.86 -2.00
CA VAL A 111 -3.54 -14.90 -2.78
C VAL A 111 -2.80 -13.57 -2.82
N CYS A 112 -2.56 -13.07 -4.02
CA CYS A 112 -1.82 -11.84 -4.27
C CYS A 112 -2.73 -10.71 -4.76
N ALA A 113 -2.29 -9.47 -4.58
CA ALA A 113 -2.95 -8.29 -5.13
C ALA A 113 -2.96 -8.35 -6.66
N ALA A 114 -4.11 -8.20 -7.26
CA ALA A 114 -4.25 -8.19 -8.71
C ALA A 114 -3.80 -6.86 -9.34
N VAL A 115 -3.88 -5.78 -8.57
CA VAL A 115 -3.50 -4.41 -8.96
C VAL A 115 -2.68 -3.75 -7.87
N SER A 116 -1.90 -2.73 -8.24
CA SER A 116 -1.25 -1.85 -7.27
C SER A 116 -2.24 -0.79 -6.79
N GLY A 117 -2.16 -0.42 -5.51
CA GLY A 117 -3.08 0.57 -4.96
C GLY A 117 -3.01 0.70 -3.44
N VAL A 118 -4.07 1.22 -2.86
CA VAL A 118 -4.22 1.41 -1.41
C VAL A 118 -5.37 0.53 -0.91
N VAL A 119 -5.15 -0.18 0.19
CA VAL A 119 -6.18 -0.96 0.86
C VAL A 119 -7.17 0.00 1.51
N VAL A 120 -8.41 0.00 1.02
CA VAL A 120 -9.48 0.89 1.51
C VAL A 120 -10.45 0.19 2.44
N ASP A 121 -10.52 -1.14 2.39
CA ASP A 121 -11.42 -1.91 3.24
C ASP A 121 -10.88 -3.33 3.48
N VAL A 122 -11.07 -3.80 4.72
CA VAL A 122 -10.83 -5.20 5.12
C VAL A 122 -11.99 -5.59 6.00
N ALA A 123 -12.94 -6.34 5.45
CA ALA A 123 -14.18 -6.66 6.14
C ALA A 123 -14.60 -8.11 5.91
N GLU A 124 -15.35 -8.66 6.86
CA GLU A 124 -15.95 -9.97 6.75
C GLU A 124 -17.36 -9.86 6.17
N ASN A 125 -17.63 -10.63 5.13
CA ASN A 125 -18.91 -10.67 4.42
C ASN A 125 -19.46 -12.10 4.44
N THR A 126 -20.76 -12.24 4.64
CA THR A 126 -21.41 -13.57 4.68
C THR A 126 -21.30 -14.35 3.36
N GLU A 127 -21.30 -13.65 2.22
CA GLU A 127 -21.17 -14.26 0.89
C GLU A 127 -19.72 -14.58 0.55
N THR A 128 -18.84 -13.59 0.70
CA THR A 128 -17.45 -13.64 0.21
C THR A 128 -16.42 -13.84 1.32
N GLY A 129 -16.84 -14.10 2.57
CA GLY A 129 -15.93 -14.27 3.70
C GLY A 129 -15.09 -13.02 3.96
N LEU A 130 -13.89 -13.20 4.50
CA LEU A 130 -12.95 -12.11 4.69
C LEU A 130 -12.51 -11.56 3.34
N THR A 131 -12.69 -10.28 3.17
CA THR A 131 -12.59 -9.58 1.88
C THR A 131 -11.68 -8.36 2.02
N VAL A 132 -10.76 -8.20 1.09
CA VAL A 132 -9.87 -7.02 0.97
C VAL A 132 -10.25 -6.25 -0.28
N ARG A 133 -10.39 -4.93 -0.14
CA ARG A 133 -10.65 -4.00 -1.24
C ARG A 133 -9.48 -3.05 -1.42
N VAL A 134 -8.96 -2.99 -2.63
CA VAL A 134 -7.82 -2.17 -3.03
C VAL A 134 -8.27 -1.13 -4.03
N ALA A 135 -8.09 0.15 -3.72
CA ALA A 135 -8.31 1.24 -4.65
C ALA A 135 -7.08 1.42 -5.55
N ALA A 136 -7.28 1.23 -6.86
CA ALA A 136 -6.21 1.30 -7.86
C ALA A 136 -6.07 2.69 -8.51
N GLY A 137 -6.86 3.67 -8.08
CA GLY A 137 -6.92 5.01 -8.69
C GLY A 137 -7.96 5.11 -9.82
N ASN A 138 -8.19 6.32 -10.30
CA ASN A 138 -9.17 6.64 -11.35
C ASN A 138 -10.58 6.09 -11.10
N GLY A 139 -10.95 5.86 -9.81
CA GLY A 139 -12.24 5.30 -9.43
C GLY A 139 -12.36 3.78 -9.57
N TYR A 140 -11.27 3.08 -9.92
CA TYR A 140 -11.24 1.62 -9.97
C TYR A 140 -10.89 1.02 -8.61
N GLU A 141 -11.62 -0.01 -8.24
CA GLU A 141 -11.40 -0.81 -7.04
C GLU A 141 -11.36 -2.31 -7.39
N MET A 142 -10.42 -3.02 -6.78
CA MET A 142 -10.33 -4.47 -6.87
C MET A 142 -10.76 -5.09 -5.53
N THR A 143 -11.76 -5.95 -5.57
CA THR A 143 -12.25 -6.68 -4.40
C THR A 143 -11.82 -8.15 -4.50
N THR A 144 -11.15 -8.64 -3.45
CA THR A 144 -10.70 -10.04 -3.34
C THR A 144 -11.28 -10.63 -2.06
N GLY A 145 -12.15 -11.62 -2.18
CA GLY A 145 -12.80 -12.31 -1.06
C GLY A 145 -12.28 -13.74 -0.86
N MET A 146 -12.89 -14.48 0.07
CA MET A 146 -12.52 -15.83 0.47
C MET A 146 -11.09 -15.91 1.01
N LEU A 147 -10.70 -14.92 1.81
CA LEU A 147 -9.36 -14.84 2.37
C LEU A 147 -9.31 -15.34 3.82
N SER A 148 -8.17 -15.93 4.17
CA SER A 148 -7.71 -16.12 5.54
C SER A 148 -6.28 -15.59 5.67
N ASP A 149 -5.79 -15.43 6.92
CA ASP A 149 -4.43 -14.96 7.21
C ASP A 149 -4.05 -13.68 6.43
N VAL A 150 -4.96 -12.69 6.42
CA VAL A 150 -4.74 -11.42 5.74
C VAL A 150 -3.59 -10.66 6.40
N ASN A 151 -2.62 -10.24 5.58
CA ASN A 151 -1.36 -9.61 6.03
C ASN A 151 -1.35 -8.09 5.79
N VAL A 152 -2.46 -7.51 5.39
CA VAL A 152 -2.59 -6.07 5.08
C VAL A 152 -3.69 -5.43 5.92
N LYS A 153 -3.60 -4.12 6.09
CA LYS A 153 -4.55 -3.30 6.86
C LYS A 153 -5.06 -2.15 6.01
N ILE A 154 -6.17 -1.57 6.42
CA ILE A 154 -6.71 -0.34 5.81
C ILE A 154 -5.64 0.76 5.87
N GLY A 155 -5.40 1.42 4.75
CA GLY A 155 -4.37 2.44 4.56
C GLY A 155 -3.03 1.92 4.04
N ASP A 156 -2.79 0.61 4.06
CA ASP A 156 -1.56 0.03 3.50
C ASP A 156 -1.52 0.20 1.97
N THR A 157 -0.34 0.42 1.45
CA THR A 157 -0.09 0.40 -0.01
C THR A 157 0.35 -0.99 -0.43
N VAL A 158 -0.21 -1.48 -1.53
CA VAL A 158 0.13 -2.78 -2.11
C VAL A 158 0.56 -2.64 -3.56
N THR A 159 1.44 -3.52 -4.00
CA THR A 159 1.83 -3.65 -5.40
C THR A 159 1.21 -4.91 -6.01
N ALA A 160 0.94 -4.88 -7.32
CA ALA A 160 0.47 -6.06 -8.05
C ALA A 160 1.41 -7.25 -7.83
N GLY A 161 0.86 -8.41 -7.49
CA GLY A 161 1.62 -9.60 -7.12
C GLY A 161 2.05 -9.69 -5.65
N GLN A 162 1.82 -8.65 -4.83
CA GLN A 162 2.09 -8.70 -3.39
C GLN A 162 1.10 -9.60 -2.67
N LEU A 163 1.59 -10.40 -1.71
CA LEU A 163 0.76 -11.30 -0.91
C LEU A 163 -0.25 -10.50 -0.08
N LEU A 164 -1.54 -10.81 -0.23
CA LEU A 164 -2.64 -10.29 0.58
C LEU A 164 -3.00 -11.23 1.73
N GLY A 165 -3.03 -12.52 1.46
CA GLY A 165 -3.42 -13.55 2.42
C GLY A 165 -3.42 -14.93 1.77
N THR A 166 -4.22 -15.84 2.31
CA THR A 166 -4.38 -17.19 1.79
C THR A 166 -5.85 -17.50 1.50
N VAL A 167 -6.11 -18.53 0.70
CA VAL A 167 -7.47 -19.00 0.39
C VAL A 167 -8.09 -19.61 1.65
N ALA A 168 -9.27 -19.10 2.03
CA ALA A 168 -10.07 -19.63 3.13
C ALA A 168 -10.91 -20.83 2.71
N GLU A 169 -11.52 -21.51 3.70
CA GLU A 169 -12.62 -22.44 3.47
C GLU A 169 -13.79 -21.72 2.78
N PRO A 170 -14.46 -22.36 1.82
CA PRO A 170 -15.58 -21.75 1.11
C PRO A 170 -16.73 -21.45 2.07
N THR A 171 -17.35 -20.29 1.90
CA THR A 171 -18.59 -19.94 2.61
C THR A 171 -19.75 -20.84 2.18
N ALA A 172 -20.85 -20.82 2.93
CA ALA A 172 -22.04 -21.58 2.59
C ALA A 172 -22.60 -21.26 1.18
N TYR A 173 -22.25 -20.11 0.62
CA TYR A 173 -22.67 -19.70 -0.74
C TYR A 173 -21.92 -20.45 -1.85
N TYR A 174 -20.70 -20.90 -1.61
CA TYR A 174 -19.83 -21.51 -2.61
C TYR A 174 -19.38 -22.94 -2.24
N LYS A 175 -19.95 -23.50 -1.19
CA LYS A 175 -19.69 -24.87 -0.77
C LYS A 175 -20.46 -25.83 -1.67
N GLU A 176 -19.76 -26.60 -2.50
CA GLU A 176 -20.37 -27.69 -3.30
C GLU A 176 -20.60 -28.95 -2.49
#